data_79a86ae0830003f82ddb0dd29d5c41eb
#
_entry.id   79a86ae0830003f82ddb0dd29d5c41eb
#
_cell.length_a   1.000
_cell.length_b   1.000
_cell.length_c   1.000
_cell.angle_alpha   90.00
_cell.angle_beta   90.00
_cell.angle_gamma   90.00
#
_symmetry.space_group_name_H-M   'P 1'
#
loop_
_entity.id
_entity.type
_entity.pdbx_description
1 polymer ?
#
loop_
_entity_poly.entity_id
_entity_poly.type
_entity_poly.pdbx_seq_one_letter_code
_entity_poly.pdbx_strand_id
1 'polypeptide(L)'
;FLAHPKVFYYSPKFSVNIITDYNNIGELPFTPRDYFNFTGGVSNFSRAGGTQFNASSNSLGISLLQNDRAKSIDTKFGAANFNYAVNTALDISGFAIYSYTGTLLETRTNRQFIVSNQREQSVTKTDQNATLGLAKFSARYKPTVKLQWDYDVLLKNSSQDEQRLLSSQAIVSEDITENKTQDPITVTQNTGLYYTLSDDHIFAFQGQHLFQREDPFYNAIRTQEPFNGVLPLVGNGVGFNINQAQEVTTNKLDAKLDYYLVTGPKSNLNFTL
;
A
#
# COMPACT_ATOMS: atom_id res chain seq x y z
N PHE A 1 -7.47 2.68 -25.65
CA PHE A 1 -6.40 3.68 -25.68
C PHE A 1 -5.27 3.25 -24.74
N LEU A 2 -4.02 3.46 -25.17
CA LEU A 2 -2.82 3.11 -24.42
C LEU A 2 -1.76 4.19 -24.65
N ALA A 3 -1.19 4.75 -23.58
CA ALA A 3 -0.12 5.73 -23.65
C ALA A 3 0.89 5.53 -22.51
N HIS A 4 2.17 5.41 -22.82
CA HIS A 4 3.26 5.17 -21.88
C HIS A 4 4.39 6.22 -22.00
N PRO A 5 4.18 7.49 -21.75
CA PRO A 5 5.25 8.48 -21.74
C PRO A 5 6.28 8.19 -20.66
N LYS A 6 7.57 8.29 -21.01
CA LYS A 6 8.70 8.11 -20.08
C LYS A 6 9.72 9.22 -20.31
N VAL A 7 10.23 9.79 -19.22
CA VAL A 7 11.28 10.82 -19.25
C VAL A 7 12.39 10.41 -18.32
N PHE A 8 13.62 10.44 -18.80
CA PHE A 8 14.82 10.13 -18.05
C PHE A 8 15.83 11.25 -18.20
N TYR A 9 16.35 11.72 -17.09
CA TYR A 9 17.43 12.70 -17.06
C TYR A 9 18.52 12.25 -16.11
N TYR A 10 19.76 12.29 -16.58
CA TYR A 10 20.94 11.89 -15.80
C TYR A 10 22.03 12.93 -15.92
N SER A 11 22.58 13.31 -14.78
CA SER A 11 23.79 14.12 -14.65
C SER A 11 24.69 13.55 -13.54
N PRO A 12 25.96 13.97 -13.41
CA PRO A 12 26.84 13.43 -12.37
C PRO A 12 26.36 13.58 -10.94
N LYS A 13 25.51 14.60 -10.67
CA LYS A 13 24.98 14.87 -9.32
C LYS A 13 23.50 14.65 -9.17
N PHE A 14 22.75 14.59 -10.26
CA PHE A 14 21.31 14.53 -10.22
C PHE A 14 20.76 13.60 -11.28
N SER A 15 19.84 12.74 -10.89
CA SER A 15 19.06 11.94 -11.82
C SER A 15 17.58 12.02 -11.47
N VAL A 16 16.74 12.02 -12.49
CA VAL A 16 15.29 11.92 -12.36
C VAL A 16 14.73 11.01 -13.42
N ASN A 17 13.78 10.16 -13.05
CA ASN A 17 13.04 9.31 -13.94
C ASN A 17 11.56 9.53 -13.69
N ILE A 18 10.79 9.73 -14.75
CA ILE A 18 9.34 9.87 -14.71
C ILE A 18 8.74 8.85 -15.66
N ILE A 19 7.79 8.08 -15.18
CA ILE A 19 7.07 7.07 -15.95
C ILE A 19 5.59 7.34 -15.74
N THR A 20 4.83 7.40 -16.83
CA THR A 20 3.38 7.54 -16.76
C THR A 20 2.72 6.49 -17.65
N ASP A 21 1.53 6.10 -17.27
CA ASP A 21 0.70 5.17 -18.01
C ASP A 21 -0.75 5.60 -17.96
N TYR A 22 -1.41 5.53 -19.08
CA TYR A 22 -2.84 5.66 -19.18
C TYR A 22 -3.39 4.60 -20.12
N ASN A 23 -4.24 3.73 -19.63
CA ASN A 23 -4.84 2.71 -20.47
C ASN A 23 -6.26 2.33 -20.01
N ASN A 24 -7.09 1.89 -20.95
CA ASN A 24 -8.40 1.32 -20.71
C ASN A 24 -8.56 -0.07 -21.34
N ILE A 25 -7.46 -0.77 -21.56
CA ILE A 25 -7.41 -2.11 -22.15
C ILE A 25 -7.09 -3.21 -21.13
N GLY A 26 -6.97 -2.83 -19.83
CA GLY A 26 -6.68 -3.77 -18.76
C GLY A 26 -5.21 -4.18 -18.65
N GLU A 27 -4.29 -3.47 -19.29
CA GLU A 27 -2.87 -3.70 -19.13
C GLU A 27 -2.40 -3.17 -17.77
N LEU A 28 -1.55 -3.95 -17.08
CA LEU A 28 -0.96 -3.50 -15.81
C LEU A 28 0.11 -2.43 -16.10
N PRO A 29 -0.06 -1.21 -15.59
CA PRO A 29 0.86 -0.11 -15.91
C PRO A 29 2.25 -0.31 -15.31
N PHE A 30 2.34 -1.13 -14.26
CA PHE A 30 3.54 -1.27 -13.45
C PHE A 30 3.55 -2.61 -12.72
N THR A 31 4.55 -3.43 -13.01
CA THR A 31 4.69 -4.73 -12.37
C THR A 31 5.46 -4.63 -11.05
N PRO A 32 5.37 -5.61 -10.13
CA PRO A 32 6.22 -5.66 -8.94
C PRO A 32 7.72 -5.60 -9.26
N ARG A 33 8.13 -6.14 -10.39
CA ARG A 33 9.51 -6.07 -10.88
C ARG A 33 9.90 -4.64 -11.29
N ASP A 34 8.99 -3.94 -11.97
CA ASP A 34 9.21 -2.54 -12.35
C ASP A 34 9.30 -1.66 -11.10
N TYR A 35 8.45 -1.90 -10.10
CA TYR A 35 8.53 -1.24 -8.80
C TYR A 35 9.92 -1.45 -8.16
N PHE A 36 10.37 -2.68 -8.10
CA PHE A 36 11.67 -3.02 -7.53
C PHE A 36 12.82 -2.31 -8.27
N ASN A 37 12.81 -2.33 -9.59
CA ASN A 37 13.81 -1.64 -10.41
C ASN A 37 13.73 -0.12 -10.25
N PHE A 38 12.53 0.43 -10.21
CA PHE A 38 12.28 1.86 -10.07
C PHE A 38 12.74 2.41 -8.73
N THR A 39 12.58 1.65 -7.65
CA THR A 39 13.00 2.04 -6.30
C THR A 39 14.50 1.87 -6.05
N GLY A 40 15.29 1.48 -7.06
CA GLY A 40 16.76 1.34 -6.97
C GLY A 40 17.23 -0.06 -6.61
N GLY A 41 16.37 -1.08 -6.74
CA GLY A 41 16.73 -2.49 -6.54
C GLY A 41 17.10 -2.84 -5.10
N VAL A 42 17.85 -3.93 -4.93
CA VAL A 42 18.27 -4.48 -3.61
C VAL A 42 19.09 -3.48 -2.79
N SER A 43 19.85 -2.59 -3.45
CA SER A 43 20.75 -1.66 -2.76
C SER A 43 20.05 -0.67 -1.83
N ASN A 44 18.78 -0.34 -2.10
CA ASN A 44 17.97 0.55 -1.26
C ASN A 44 17.21 -0.19 -0.14
N PHE A 45 17.15 -1.52 -0.20
CA PHE A 45 16.47 -2.36 0.80
C PHE A 45 17.43 -2.98 1.83
N SER A 46 18.73 -3.10 1.51
CA SER A 46 19.68 -3.88 2.31
C SER A 46 20.55 -3.05 3.25
N ARG A 47 20.24 -1.79 3.51
CA ARG A 47 20.95 -1.04 4.54
C ARG A 47 20.49 -1.52 5.90
N ALA A 48 21.45 -1.88 6.75
CA ALA A 48 21.22 -2.34 8.11
C ALA A 48 20.28 -1.38 8.85
N GLY A 49 19.10 -1.86 9.25
CA GLY A 49 18.07 -1.08 9.93
C GLY A 49 16.94 -0.53 9.04
N GLY A 50 17.03 -0.68 7.71
CA GLY A 50 15.95 -0.26 6.82
C GLY A 50 14.69 -1.11 7.00
N THR A 51 13.53 -0.49 6.95
CA THR A 51 12.23 -1.17 6.93
C THR A 51 12.24 -2.22 5.84
N GLN A 52 12.04 -3.49 6.20
CA GLN A 52 11.75 -4.53 5.21
C GLN A 52 10.39 -4.22 4.61
N PHE A 53 10.39 -3.59 3.48
CA PHE A 53 9.19 -3.38 2.69
C PHE A 53 8.89 -4.68 1.95
N ASN A 54 7.97 -5.47 2.49
CA ASN A 54 7.42 -6.61 1.77
C ASN A 54 6.50 -6.07 0.67
N ALA A 55 7.03 -5.96 -0.53
CA ALA A 55 6.29 -5.61 -1.74
C ALA A 55 5.40 -6.77 -2.20
N SER A 56 4.54 -7.31 -1.33
CA SER A 56 3.45 -8.16 -1.80
C SER A 56 2.40 -7.26 -2.46
N SER A 57 1.80 -7.74 -3.53
CA SER A 57 0.72 -7.02 -4.24
C SER A 57 -0.39 -6.55 -3.32
N ASN A 58 -0.70 -7.34 -2.27
CA ASN A 58 -1.71 -7.00 -1.26
C ASN A 58 -1.26 -5.89 -0.31
N SER A 59 0.05 -5.78 -0.01
CA SER A 59 0.57 -4.73 0.87
C SER A 59 0.71 -3.37 0.18
N LEU A 60 0.80 -3.38 -1.16
CA LEU A 60 0.87 -2.15 -1.94
C LEU A 60 -0.51 -1.51 -2.16
N GLY A 61 -1.62 -2.27 -1.91
CA GLY A 61 -2.97 -1.81 -2.26
C GLY A 61 -3.14 -1.57 -3.77
N ILE A 62 -2.18 -2.00 -4.57
CA ILE A 62 -2.33 -2.06 -6.02
C ILE A 62 -3.27 -3.24 -6.26
N SER A 63 -4.46 -2.96 -6.74
CA SER A 63 -5.36 -4.00 -7.22
C SER A 63 -4.70 -4.62 -8.46
N LEU A 64 -3.85 -5.63 -8.24
CA LEU A 64 -3.29 -6.46 -9.30
C LEU A 64 -4.33 -7.49 -9.77
N LEU A 65 -5.61 -7.19 -9.60
CA LEU A 65 -6.66 -7.98 -10.18
C LEU A 65 -6.53 -7.86 -11.71
N GLN A 66 -5.72 -8.77 -12.28
CA GLN A 66 -5.96 -9.18 -13.67
C GLN A 66 -7.39 -9.73 -13.69
N ASN A 67 -8.33 -8.84 -13.91
CA ASN A 67 -9.71 -9.21 -13.96
C ASN A 67 -10.07 -9.43 -15.44
N ASP A 68 -9.68 -10.59 -15.98
CA ASP A 68 -10.04 -11.05 -17.33
C ASP A 68 -11.56 -11.03 -17.57
N ARG A 69 -12.34 -10.70 -16.53
CA ARG A 69 -13.79 -10.64 -16.53
C ARG A 69 -14.35 -9.23 -16.40
N ALA A 70 -13.50 -8.22 -16.32
CA ALA A 70 -13.96 -6.84 -16.24
C ALA A 70 -14.62 -6.42 -17.55
N LYS A 71 -15.76 -5.74 -17.43
CA LYS A 71 -16.49 -5.14 -18.55
C LYS A 71 -15.80 -3.88 -19.05
N SER A 72 -15.20 -3.14 -18.14
CA SER A 72 -14.32 -2.01 -18.42
C SER A 72 -13.30 -1.84 -17.31
N ILE A 73 -12.10 -1.41 -17.70
CA ILE A 73 -11.02 -1.02 -16.79
C ILE A 73 -10.49 0.32 -17.29
N ASP A 74 -10.29 1.27 -16.38
CA ASP A 74 -9.60 2.54 -16.63
C ASP A 74 -8.45 2.64 -15.63
N THR A 75 -7.23 2.78 -16.14
CA THR A 75 -6.03 2.85 -15.32
C THR A 75 -5.24 4.11 -15.63
N LYS A 76 -4.88 4.83 -14.57
CA LYS A 76 -4.00 6.00 -14.62
C LYS A 76 -2.86 5.78 -13.65
N PHE A 77 -1.65 5.94 -14.13
CA PHE A 77 -0.45 5.70 -13.34
C PHE A 77 0.58 6.78 -13.60
N GLY A 78 1.24 7.20 -12.55
CA GLY A 78 2.39 8.09 -12.60
C GLY A 78 3.40 7.71 -11.53
N ALA A 79 4.67 7.65 -11.91
CA ALA A 79 5.77 7.40 -10.98
C ALA A 79 6.94 8.33 -11.31
N ALA A 80 7.56 8.89 -10.28
CA ALA A 80 8.76 9.69 -10.39
C ALA A 80 9.76 9.26 -9.33
N ASN A 81 11.04 9.17 -9.68
CA ASN A 81 12.12 9.04 -8.71
C ASN A 81 13.22 10.04 -8.99
N PHE A 82 13.96 10.39 -7.96
CA PHE A 82 15.13 11.24 -8.07
C PHE A 82 16.24 10.78 -7.14
N ASN A 83 17.48 11.07 -7.53
CA ASN A 83 18.67 11.00 -6.69
C ASN A 83 19.45 12.28 -6.87
N TYR A 84 19.92 12.87 -5.77
CA TYR A 84 20.68 14.11 -5.79
C TYR A 84 21.82 14.09 -4.77
N ALA A 85 23.05 14.08 -5.28
CA ALA A 85 24.25 14.29 -4.49
C ALA A 85 24.40 15.80 -4.26
N VAL A 86 23.86 16.29 -3.14
CA VAL A 86 23.88 17.73 -2.80
C VAL A 86 25.31 18.21 -2.66
N ASN A 87 26.13 17.43 -1.95
CA ASN A 87 27.57 17.63 -1.79
C ASN A 87 28.24 16.30 -1.41
N THR A 88 29.52 16.32 -1.06
CA THR A 88 30.29 15.13 -0.67
C THR A 88 29.81 14.49 0.64
N ALA A 89 29.02 15.21 1.42
CA ALA A 89 28.55 14.77 2.73
C ALA A 89 27.06 14.42 2.75
N LEU A 90 26.26 14.91 1.77
CA LEU A 90 24.81 14.76 1.79
C LEU A 90 24.29 14.26 0.44
N ASP A 91 23.68 13.09 0.49
CA ASP A 91 22.91 12.49 -0.59
C ASP A 91 21.42 12.45 -0.21
N ILE A 92 20.55 12.88 -1.11
CA ILE A 92 19.10 12.74 -0.97
C ILE A 92 18.53 11.96 -2.14
N SER A 93 17.53 11.17 -1.87
CA SER A 93 16.81 10.43 -2.90
C SER A 93 15.35 10.27 -2.52
N GLY A 94 14.53 9.98 -3.48
CA GLY A 94 13.13 9.72 -3.21
C GLY A 94 12.39 9.23 -4.43
N PHE A 95 11.18 8.76 -4.19
CA PHE A 95 10.23 8.44 -5.23
C PHE A 95 8.80 8.79 -4.81
N ALA A 96 7.96 9.00 -5.80
CA ALA A 96 6.52 9.10 -5.64
C ALA A 96 5.83 8.24 -6.70
N ILE A 97 4.78 7.55 -6.30
CA ILE A 97 3.93 6.72 -7.17
C ILE A 97 2.48 7.12 -6.91
N TYR A 98 1.74 7.32 -7.98
CA TYR A 98 0.30 7.50 -7.96
C TYR A 98 -0.33 6.49 -8.91
N SER A 99 -1.35 5.80 -8.47
CA SER A 99 -2.12 4.87 -9.29
C SER A 99 -3.61 5.05 -9.02
N TYR A 100 -4.39 5.08 -10.07
CA TYR A 100 -5.84 5.00 -10.05
C TYR A 100 -6.29 3.86 -10.95
N THR A 101 -7.24 3.05 -10.46
CA THR A 101 -7.87 1.99 -11.25
C THR A 101 -9.37 2.02 -10.99
N GLY A 102 -10.15 2.25 -12.03
CA GLY A 102 -11.59 2.08 -12.04
C GLY A 102 -11.96 0.79 -12.77
N THR A 103 -12.80 -0.04 -12.17
CA THR A 103 -13.17 -1.35 -12.71
C THR A 103 -14.67 -1.58 -12.61
N LEU A 104 -15.30 -1.90 -13.72
CA LEU A 104 -16.71 -2.31 -13.77
C LEU A 104 -16.78 -3.81 -14.09
N LEU A 105 -17.40 -4.57 -13.19
CA LEU A 105 -17.61 -6.00 -13.34
C LEU A 105 -19.11 -6.32 -13.46
N GLU A 106 -19.43 -7.30 -14.27
CA GLU A 106 -20.76 -7.91 -14.31
C GLU A 106 -20.61 -9.43 -14.28
N THR A 107 -21.15 -10.06 -13.24
CA THR A 107 -21.14 -11.51 -13.09
C THR A 107 -22.57 -12.03 -13.11
N ARG A 108 -22.81 -13.03 -13.95
CA ARG A 108 -24.10 -13.75 -14.00
C ARG A 108 -23.85 -15.17 -13.55
N THR A 109 -24.63 -15.62 -12.56
CA THR A 109 -24.51 -16.96 -12.00
C THR A 109 -25.84 -17.67 -12.13
N ASN A 110 -25.81 -18.89 -12.65
CA ASN A 110 -26.95 -19.80 -12.69
C ASN A 110 -26.61 -21.01 -11.83
N ARG A 111 -27.40 -21.26 -10.78
CA ARG A 111 -27.27 -22.41 -9.90
C ARG A 111 -28.48 -23.30 -10.02
N GLN A 112 -28.27 -24.61 -10.04
CA GLN A 112 -29.34 -25.60 -9.93
C GLN A 112 -29.05 -26.46 -8.71
N PHE A 113 -29.98 -26.48 -7.77
CA PHE A 113 -29.91 -27.31 -6.58
C PHE A 113 -30.43 -28.70 -6.92
N ILE A 114 -29.55 -29.69 -6.99
CA ILE A 114 -29.87 -31.06 -7.47
C ILE A 114 -30.94 -31.71 -6.63
N VAL A 115 -30.91 -31.54 -5.31
CA VAL A 115 -31.85 -32.19 -4.36
C VAL A 115 -33.24 -31.59 -4.44
N SER A 116 -33.36 -30.27 -4.54
CA SER A 116 -34.64 -29.56 -4.56
C SER A 116 -35.14 -29.24 -5.97
N ASN A 117 -34.31 -29.50 -7.00
CA ASN A 117 -34.52 -29.14 -8.41
C ASN A 117 -34.85 -27.63 -8.60
N GLN A 118 -34.44 -26.80 -7.65
CA GLN A 118 -34.64 -25.38 -7.69
C GLN A 118 -33.56 -24.70 -8.52
N ARG A 119 -33.86 -23.58 -9.16
CA ARG A 119 -32.93 -22.78 -9.90
C ARG A 119 -32.82 -21.39 -9.27
N GLU A 120 -31.61 -20.89 -9.19
CA GLU A 120 -31.27 -19.54 -8.81
C GLU A 120 -30.51 -18.86 -9.95
N GLN A 121 -30.96 -17.68 -10.34
CA GLN A 121 -30.24 -16.82 -11.27
C GLN A 121 -29.87 -15.54 -10.55
N SER A 122 -28.60 -15.19 -10.54
CA SER A 122 -28.13 -13.95 -9.95
C SER A 122 -27.29 -13.13 -10.92
N VAL A 123 -27.47 -11.82 -10.84
CA VAL A 123 -26.66 -10.82 -11.55
C VAL A 123 -26.01 -9.93 -10.51
N THR A 124 -24.69 -9.89 -10.52
CA THR A 124 -23.90 -9.00 -9.69
C THR A 124 -23.21 -7.96 -10.57
N LYS A 125 -23.41 -6.69 -10.26
CA LYS A 125 -22.67 -5.57 -10.85
C LYS A 125 -21.82 -4.95 -9.76
N THR A 126 -20.53 -4.79 -10.02
CA THR A 126 -19.59 -4.16 -9.09
C THR A 126 -18.88 -3.02 -9.82
N ASP A 127 -18.95 -1.84 -9.25
CA ASP A 127 -18.19 -0.66 -9.62
C ASP A 127 -17.16 -0.45 -8.51
N GLN A 128 -15.89 -0.50 -8.87
CA GLN A 128 -14.78 -0.40 -7.91
C GLN A 128 -13.77 0.63 -8.39
N ASN A 129 -13.47 1.57 -7.50
CA ASN A 129 -12.46 2.57 -7.72
C ASN A 129 -11.37 2.42 -6.65
N ALA A 130 -10.12 2.39 -7.06
CA ALA A 130 -8.99 2.29 -6.16
C ALA A 130 -7.93 3.34 -6.54
N THR A 131 -7.49 4.10 -5.54
CA THR A 131 -6.40 5.07 -5.67
C THR A 131 -5.29 4.69 -4.71
N LEU A 132 -4.04 4.78 -5.14
CA LEU A 132 -2.86 4.59 -4.33
C LEU A 132 -1.90 5.75 -4.52
N GLY A 133 -1.50 6.37 -3.43
CA GLY A 133 -0.37 7.28 -3.34
C GLY A 133 0.73 6.67 -2.48
N LEU A 134 1.96 6.62 -2.98
CA LEU A 134 3.13 6.13 -2.27
C LEU A 134 4.27 7.11 -2.49
N ALA A 135 4.90 7.60 -1.42
CA ALA A 135 6.06 8.48 -1.51
C ALA A 135 7.12 8.08 -0.49
N LYS A 136 8.36 8.03 -0.93
CA LYS A 136 9.53 7.80 -0.08
C LYS A 136 10.52 8.94 -0.24
N PHE A 137 11.07 9.39 0.87
CA PHE A 137 12.21 10.28 0.91
C PHE A 137 13.31 9.64 1.77
N SER A 138 14.55 9.73 1.30
CA SER A 138 15.74 9.21 1.97
C SER A 138 16.81 10.26 1.98
N ALA A 139 17.48 10.43 3.11
CA ALA A 139 18.64 11.30 3.26
C ALA A 139 19.78 10.53 3.92
N ARG A 140 20.98 10.67 3.37
CA ARG A 140 22.23 10.18 3.96
C ARG A 140 23.15 11.35 4.18
N TYR A 141 23.52 11.58 5.42
CA TYR A 141 24.44 12.61 5.83
C TYR A 141 25.71 12.00 6.45
N LYS A 142 26.85 12.18 5.78
CA LYS A 142 28.14 11.67 6.19
C LYS A 142 29.19 12.77 6.07
N PRO A 143 29.20 13.76 7.01
CA PRO A 143 30.11 14.90 6.95
C PRO A 143 31.57 14.51 7.20
N THR A 144 31.80 13.43 7.93
CA THR A 144 33.13 12.89 8.26
C THR A 144 33.13 11.37 8.22
N VAL A 145 34.29 10.75 8.29
CA VAL A 145 34.42 9.29 8.42
C VAL A 145 33.85 8.76 9.75
N LYS A 146 33.71 9.63 10.75
CA LYS A 146 33.28 9.30 12.11
C LYS A 146 31.78 9.42 12.33
N LEU A 147 31.06 10.16 11.49
CA LEU A 147 29.62 10.41 11.65
C LEU A 147 28.86 10.04 10.37
N GLN A 148 27.88 9.18 10.52
CA GLN A 148 26.89 8.87 9.49
C GLN A 148 25.48 8.92 10.10
N TRP A 149 24.59 9.63 9.44
CA TRP A 149 23.17 9.67 9.75
C TRP A 149 22.38 9.33 8.50
N ASP A 150 21.55 8.32 8.61
CA ASP A 150 20.60 7.88 7.58
C ASP A 150 19.17 8.15 8.09
N TYR A 151 18.33 8.71 7.23
CA TYR A 151 16.91 8.95 7.51
C TYR A 151 16.08 8.54 6.32
N ASP A 152 15.02 7.79 6.59
CA ASP A 152 14.03 7.37 5.61
C ASP A 152 12.62 7.69 6.11
N VAL A 153 11.76 8.22 5.25
CA VAL A 153 10.33 8.32 5.49
C VAL A 153 9.56 7.75 4.31
N LEU A 154 8.59 6.89 4.60
CA LEU A 154 7.66 6.31 3.63
C LEU A 154 6.25 6.72 4.01
N LEU A 155 5.57 7.38 3.09
CA LEU A 155 4.15 7.72 3.16
C LEU A 155 3.38 6.82 2.20
N LYS A 156 2.33 6.19 2.70
CA LYS A 156 1.35 5.46 1.90
C LYS A 156 -0.03 5.99 2.21
N ASN A 157 -0.78 6.34 1.18
CA ASN A 157 -2.19 6.68 1.26
C ASN A 157 -2.92 5.90 0.17
N SER A 158 -4.05 5.30 0.49
CA SER A 158 -4.90 4.66 -0.50
C SER A 158 -6.36 5.01 -0.23
N SER A 159 -7.17 5.02 -1.27
CA SER A 159 -8.61 5.16 -1.18
C SER A 159 -9.24 4.05 -2.01
N GLN A 160 -10.21 3.38 -1.44
CA GLN A 160 -10.98 2.34 -2.11
C GLN A 160 -12.46 2.61 -1.92
N ASP A 161 -13.19 2.58 -3.01
CA ASP A 161 -14.65 2.71 -3.06
C ASP A 161 -15.19 1.55 -3.90
N GLU A 162 -16.13 0.79 -3.35
CA GLU A 162 -16.79 -0.33 -4.04
C GLU A 162 -18.29 -0.22 -3.84
N GLN A 163 -19.02 -0.13 -4.93
CA GLN A 163 -20.46 -0.30 -4.97
C GLN A 163 -20.79 -1.62 -5.66
N ARG A 164 -21.56 -2.46 -4.98
CA ARG A 164 -21.99 -3.76 -5.49
C ARG A 164 -23.51 -3.85 -5.45
N LEU A 165 -24.09 -4.17 -6.58
CA LEU A 165 -25.51 -4.44 -6.75
C LEU A 165 -25.67 -5.93 -7.08
N LEU A 166 -26.34 -6.66 -6.23
CA LEU A 166 -26.72 -8.06 -6.46
C LEU A 166 -28.23 -8.15 -6.58
N SER A 167 -28.71 -8.76 -7.65
CA SER A 167 -30.10 -9.18 -7.81
C SER A 167 -30.12 -10.68 -8.00
N SER A 168 -30.82 -11.39 -7.11
CA SER A 168 -31.00 -12.83 -7.16
C SER A 168 -32.48 -13.18 -7.32
N GLN A 169 -32.77 -14.02 -8.30
CA GLN A 169 -34.06 -14.61 -8.56
C GLN A 169 -34.03 -16.09 -8.22
N ALA A 170 -34.70 -16.44 -7.14
CA ALA A 170 -34.91 -17.81 -6.63
C ALA A 170 -36.36 -17.97 -6.21
N ILE A 171 -36.68 -18.93 -5.32
CA ILE A 171 -38.03 -19.03 -4.69
C ILE A 171 -38.35 -17.73 -3.95
N VAL A 172 -37.35 -17.15 -3.28
CA VAL A 172 -37.41 -15.82 -2.68
C VAL A 172 -36.39 -14.96 -3.39
N SER A 173 -36.87 -13.89 -4.03
CA SER A 173 -35.98 -12.93 -4.69
C SER A 173 -35.32 -12.04 -3.68
N GLU A 174 -34.06 -11.71 -3.91
CA GLU A 174 -33.28 -10.85 -3.05
C GLU A 174 -32.51 -9.81 -3.87
N ASP A 175 -32.61 -8.56 -3.46
CA ASP A 175 -31.79 -7.48 -3.96
C ASP A 175 -30.91 -6.96 -2.82
N ILE A 176 -29.60 -6.83 -3.10
CA ILE A 176 -28.60 -6.33 -2.16
C ILE A 176 -27.83 -5.20 -2.82
N THR A 177 -27.78 -4.05 -2.13
CA THR A 177 -26.87 -2.96 -2.45
C THR A 177 -25.83 -2.87 -1.37
N GLU A 178 -24.57 -3.04 -1.73
CA GLU A 178 -23.43 -2.95 -0.81
C GLU A 178 -22.53 -1.76 -1.22
N ASN A 179 -22.12 -0.99 -0.24
CA ASN A 179 -21.13 0.06 -0.40
C ASN A 179 -20.00 -0.19 0.60
N LYS A 180 -18.75 -0.17 0.12
CA LYS A 180 -17.54 -0.29 0.94
C LYS A 180 -16.63 0.88 0.62
N THR A 181 -16.14 1.53 1.66
CA THR A 181 -15.13 2.57 1.53
C THR A 181 -14.00 2.33 2.53
N GLN A 182 -12.78 2.70 2.17
CA GLN A 182 -11.63 2.62 3.04
C GLN A 182 -10.55 3.60 2.56
N ASP A 183 -10.07 4.46 3.48
CA ASP A 183 -9.09 5.50 3.21
C ASP A 183 -7.87 5.42 4.17
N PRO A 184 -7.11 4.30 4.15
CA PRO A 184 -5.99 4.12 5.05
C PRO A 184 -4.82 5.03 4.72
N ILE A 185 -4.16 5.53 5.79
CA ILE A 185 -2.90 6.25 5.71
C ILE A 185 -1.85 5.57 6.59
N THR A 186 -0.64 5.43 6.06
CA THR A 186 0.50 4.88 6.80
C THR A 186 1.72 5.77 6.60
N VAL A 187 2.37 6.12 7.71
CA VAL A 187 3.65 6.83 7.73
C VAL A 187 4.65 5.98 8.49
N THR A 188 5.73 5.60 7.82
CA THR A 188 6.84 4.86 8.44
C THR A 188 8.08 5.72 8.36
N GLN A 189 8.74 5.94 9.49
CA GLN A 189 9.99 6.69 9.58
C GLN A 189 11.05 5.82 10.20
N ASN A 190 12.25 5.87 9.63
CA ASN A 190 13.42 5.18 10.16
C ASN A 190 14.58 6.17 10.23
N THR A 191 15.34 6.10 11.30
CA THR A 191 16.57 6.87 11.48
C THR A 191 17.67 5.96 12.01
N GLY A 192 18.85 6.11 11.46
CA GLY A 192 20.06 5.42 11.91
C GLY A 192 21.18 6.43 12.08
N LEU A 193 21.78 6.48 13.25
CA LEU A 193 22.94 7.30 13.53
C LEU A 193 24.09 6.39 13.94
N TYR A 194 25.22 6.54 13.28
CA TYR A 194 26.46 5.87 13.62
C TYR A 194 27.52 6.93 13.93
N TYR A 195 28.13 6.84 15.12
CA TYR A 195 29.12 7.79 15.57
C TYR A 195 30.34 7.10 16.20
N THR A 196 31.50 7.30 15.62
CA THR A 196 32.79 6.85 16.12
C THR A 196 33.46 7.98 16.91
N LEU A 197 33.36 7.92 18.24
CA LEU A 197 33.99 8.90 19.12
C LEU A 197 35.52 8.76 19.07
N SER A 198 35.99 7.52 19.17
CA SER A 198 37.41 7.14 19.04
C SER A 198 37.50 5.74 18.40
N ASP A 199 38.73 5.25 18.18
CA ASP A 199 38.94 3.90 17.64
C ASP A 199 38.37 2.80 18.56
N ASP A 200 38.22 3.10 19.85
CA ASP A 200 37.73 2.15 20.85
C ASP A 200 36.24 2.37 21.21
N HIS A 201 35.63 3.52 20.87
CA HIS A 201 34.31 3.90 21.30
C HIS A 201 33.39 4.21 20.10
N ILE A 202 32.39 3.37 19.88
CA ILE A 202 31.46 3.49 18.78
C ILE A 202 30.04 3.46 19.32
N PHE A 203 29.19 4.36 18.85
CA PHE A 203 27.76 4.46 19.15
C PHE A 203 26.94 4.22 17.89
N ALA A 204 25.89 3.42 18.01
CA ALA A 204 24.91 3.25 16.96
C ALA A 204 23.50 3.42 17.56
N PHE A 205 22.73 4.32 16.99
CA PHE A 205 21.33 4.53 17.34
C PHE A 205 20.47 4.15 16.16
N GLN A 206 19.38 3.42 16.43
CA GLN A 206 18.34 3.09 15.46
C GLN A 206 16.98 3.48 16.05
N GLY A 207 16.19 4.19 15.27
CA GLY A 207 14.81 4.56 15.63
C GLY A 207 13.86 4.21 14.50
N GLN A 208 12.71 3.66 14.85
CA GLN A 208 11.64 3.39 13.93
C GLN A 208 10.31 3.92 14.50
N HIS A 209 9.57 4.65 13.68
CA HIS A 209 8.24 5.12 14.01
C HIS A 209 7.25 4.68 12.94
N LEU A 210 6.14 4.08 13.36
CA LEU A 210 5.00 3.70 12.52
C LEU A 210 3.75 4.42 13.02
N PHE A 211 3.15 5.20 12.15
CA PHE A 211 1.80 5.70 12.30
C PHE A 211 0.91 5.10 11.21
N GLN A 212 -0.24 4.54 11.60
CA GLN A 212 -1.22 3.98 10.67
C GLN A 212 -2.62 4.30 11.16
N ARG A 213 -3.48 4.73 10.25
CA ARG A 213 -4.92 4.89 10.49
C ARG A 213 -5.68 4.14 9.39
N GLU A 214 -6.65 3.36 9.79
CA GLU A 214 -7.55 2.61 8.93
C GLU A 214 -8.99 2.91 9.36
N ASP A 215 -9.87 3.12 8.39
CA ASP A 215 -11.26 3.52 8.60
C ASP A 215 -12.23 2.77 7.67
N PRO A 216 -12.21 1.42 7.67
CA PRO A 216 -13.11 0.66 6.81
C PRO A 216 -14.57 0.91 7.19
N PHE A 217 -15.35 1.24 6.18
CA PHE A 217 -16.79 1.40 6.27
C PHE A 217 -17.48 0.41 5.33
N TYR A 218 -18.52 -0.23 5.83
CA TYR A 218 -19.38 -1.13 5.07
C TYR A 218 -20.85 -0.77 5.33
N ASN A 219 -21.63 -0.65 4.25
CA ASN A 219 -23.06 -0.51 4.29
C ASN A 219 -23.71 -1.56 3.39
N ALA A 220 -24.76 -2.20 3.85
CA ALA A 220 -25.58 -3.10 3.03
C ALA A 220 -27.06 -2.82 3.24
N ILE A 221 -27.80 -2.67 2.14
CA ILE A 221 -29.25 -2.61 2.10
C ILE A 221 -29.74 -3.89 1.42
N ARG A 222 -30.61 -4.64 2.11
CA ARG A 222 -31.10 -5.95 1.67
C ARG A 222 -32.61 -6.00 1.74
N THR A 223 -33.24 -6.72 0.82
CA THR A 223 -34.70 -6.94 0.83
C THR A 223 -35.09 -8.04 1.82
N GLN A 224 -34.20 -8.99 2.08
CA GLN A 224 -34.44 -10.08 3.02
C GLN A 224 -33.74 -9.80 4.35
N GLU A 225 -34.33 -10.30 5.46
CA GLU A 225 -33.74 -10.19 6.79
C GLU A 225 -32.39 -10.94 6.85
N PRO A 226 -31.27 -10.24 7.12
CA PRO A 226 -29.99 -10.88 7.34
C PRO A 226 -29.94 -11.52 8.74
N PHE A 227 -29.09 -12.53 8.90
CA PHE A 227 -28.81 -13.20 10.17
C PHE A 227 -29.94 -13.99 10.80
N ASN A 228 -31.06 -14.25 10.09
CA ASN A 228 -32.17 -15.12 10.54
C ASN A 228 -32.57 -14.92 12.01
N GLY A 229 -32.78 -13.68 12.45
CA GLY A 229 -33.18 -13.35 13.81
C GLY A 229 -32.07 -13.44 14.88
N VAL A 230 -30.82 -13.69 14.50
CA VAL A 230 -29.68 -13.62 15.45
C VAL A 230 -29.47 -12.17 15.94
N LEU A 231 -29.72 -11.20 15.08
CA LEU A 231 -29.75 -9.79 15.44
C LEU A 231 -31.18 -9.25 15.23
N PRO A 232 -31.78 -8.61 16.24
CA PRO A 232 -33.12 -8.02 16.09
C PRO A 232 -33.02 -6.76 15.21
N LEU A 233 -33.17 -6.93 13.91
CA LEU A 233 -33.19 -5.83 12.96
C LEU A 233 -34.64 -5.39 12.69
N VAL A 234 -34.85 -4.08 12.69
CA VAL A 234 -36.15 -3.50 12.33
C VAL A 234 -36.09 -3.09 10.86
N GLY A 235 -36.90 -3.74 10.03
CA GLY A 235 -37.10 -3.34 8.65
C GLY A 235 -37.84 -2.00 8.58
N ASN A 236 -37.43 -1.12 7.68
CA ASN A 236 -38.06 0.19 7.49
C ASN A 236 -39.13 0.21 6.39
N GLY A 237 -39.65 -0.96 6.00
CA GLY A 237 -40.63 -1.13 4.92
C GLY A 237 -40.05 -1.14 3.51
N VAL A 238 -38.75 -0.78 3.35
CA VAL A 238 -38.01 -0.85 2.08
C VAL A 238 -36.97 -1.97 2.11
N GLY A 239 -36.60 -2.46 3.31
CA GLY A 239 -35.62 -3.52 3.53
C GLY A 239 -34.88 -3.35 4.85
N PHE A 240 -33.76 -4.04 4.95
CA PHE A 240 -32.87 -4.03 6.12
C PHE A 240 -31.59 -3.28 5.75
N ASN A 241 -31.23 -2.28 6.56
CA ASN A 241 -30.02 -1.50 6.37
C ASN A 241 -29.01 -1.82 7.50
N ILE A 242 -27.82 -2.26 7.10
CA ILE A 242 -26.74 -2.65 8.01
C ILE A 242 -25.57 -1.74 7.73
N ASN A 243 -25.03 -1.14 8.81
CA ASN A 243 -23.82 -0.33 8.75
C ASN A 243 -22.78 -0.91 9.70
N GLN A 244 -21.54 -0.97 9.23
CA GLN A 244 -20.37 -1.26 10.03
C GLN A 244 -19.33 -0.19 9.75
N ALA A 245 -18.92 0.54 10.79
CA ALA A 245 -17.80 1.46 10.76
C ALA A 245 -16.76 0.99 11.77
N GLN A 246 -15.52 1.04 11.38
CA GLN A 246 -14.39 0.72 12.25
C GLN A 246 -13.31 1.77 12.03
N GLU A 247 -12.68 2.23 13.10
CA GLU A 247 -11.49 3.07 13.04
C GLU A 247 -10.40 2.41 13.88
N VAL A 248 -9.24 2.22 13.26
CA VAL A 248 -8.06 1.65 13.92
C VAL A 248 -6.90 2.60 13.73
N THR A 249 -6.36 3.11 14.83
CA THR A 249 -5.15 3.92 14.83
C THR A 249 -4.02 3.17 15.53
N THR A 250 -2.91 3.00 14.84
CA THR A 250 -1.69 2.40 15.37
C THR A 250 -0.59 3.44 15.41
N ASN A 251 0.06 3.58 16.56
CA ASN A 251 1.23 4.44 16.75
C ASN A 251 2.27 3.64 17.52
N LYS A 252 3.40 3.34 16.86
CA LYS A 252 4.50 2.56 17.42
C LYS A 252 5.79 3.31 17.28
N LEU A 253 6.59 3.33 18.35
CA LEU A 253 7.94 3.86 18.37
C LEU A 253 8.86 2.80 18.96
N ASP A 254 9.86 2.40 18.18
CA ASP A 254 10.92 1.49 18.59
C ASP A 254 12.25 2.25 18.50
N ALA A 255 13.07 2.16 19.55
CA ALA A 255 14.38 2.77 19.58
C ALA A 255 15.39 1.79 20.18
N LYS A 256 16.60 1.78 19.59
CA LYS A 256 17.70 0.95 20.03
C LYS A 256 18.97 1.78 20.05
N LEU A 257 19.73 1.69 21.15
CA LEU A 257 21.06 2.29 21.28
C LEU A 257 22.09 1.19 21.57
N ASP A 258 23.06 1.05 20.67
CA ASP A 258 24.20 0.16 20.85
C ASP A 258 25.45 0.99 21.14
N TYR A 259 26.20 0.58 22.16
CA TYR A 259 27.52 1.09 22.44
C TYR A 259 28.54 -0.06 22.31
N TYR A 260 29.52 0.13 21.46
CA TYR A 260 30.60 -0.80 21.24
C TYR A 260 31.87 -0.26 21.87
N LEU A 261 32.46 -1.03 22.78
CA LEU A 261 33.79 -0.81 23.36
C LEU A 261 34.76 -1.82 22.73
N VAL A 262 35.69 -1.35 21.91
CA VAL A 262 36.72 -2.18 21.30
C VAL A 262 37.84 -2.33 22.35
N THR A 263 38.05 -3.54 22.82
CA THR A 263 39.06 -3.85 23.87
C THR A 263 40.34 -4.45 23.29
N GLY A 264 40.36 -4.68 21.98
CA GLY A 264 41.56 -5.18 21.29
C GLY A 264 41.27 -5.56 19.83
N PRO A 265 42.29 -5.95 19.04
CA PRO A 265 42.15 -6.20 17.60
C PRO A 265 41.12 -7.27 17.21
N LYS A 266 40.73 -8.12 18.15
CA LYS A 266 39.79 -9.25 17.94
C LYS A 266 38.68 -9.33 19.00
N SER A 267 38.56 -8.30 19.85
CA SER A 267 37.62 -8.31 20.97
C SER A 267 36.87 -6.99 21.08
N ASN A 268 35.55 -7.07 21.22
CA ASN A 268 34.71 -5.95 21.55
C ASN A 268 33.62 -6.36 22.57
N LEU A 269 33.13 -5.38 23.30
CA LEU A 269 31.96 -5.49 24.18
C LEU A 269 30.84 -4.65 23.55
N ASN A 270 29.67 -5.22 23.44
CA ASN A 270 28.48 -4.51 22.96
C ASN A 270 27.47 -4.38 24.11
N PHE A 271 27.04 -3.16 24.37
CA PHE A 271 25.98 -2.84 25.30
C PHE A 271 24.78 -2.30 24.51
N THR A 272 23.65 -2.94 24.63
CA THR A 272 22.40 -2.59 23.93
C THR A 272 21.33 -2.18 24.94
N LEU A 273 20.69 -1.06 24.66
CA LEU A 273 19.53 -0.54 25.37
C LEU A 273 18.32 -0.44 24.43
#